data_417023bacc53409ac42d341fa8697759
#
_entry.id   417023bacc53409ac42d341fa8697759
#
_cell.length_a   1.000
_cell.length_b   1.000
_cell.length_c   1.000
_cell.angle_alpha   90.00
_cell.angle_beta   90.00
_cell.angle_gamma   90.00
#
_symmetry.space_group_name_H-M   'P 1'
#
loop_
_entity.id
_entity.type
_entity.pdbx_description
1 polymer ?
#
loop_
_entity_poly.entity_id
_entity_poly.type
_entity_poly.pdbx_seq_one_letter_code
_entity_poly.pdbx_strand_id
1 'polypeptide(L)'
;ILVDKQQRFSFLADTATLSKGIKFINSPDNTLFSSYQQYMSAKGREVAKLQQQLSTTKNAGDSARIIAELTNLDKAISAYREDVIKKNKGTILSTLLMSMREPELTGNLKNPKTKNDSLAAYTFYKSHFWDGVNFWDGRLAYTTFFEDKLDKYFNQIVSPQPDSVIKELDWMLGYANANEEMKRFLLIKFVNRYLVQKY
;
A
#
# COMPACT_ATOMS: atom_id res chain seq x y z
N ILE A 1 -2.75 -2.05 -16.01
CA ILE A 1 -1.74 -2.81 -16.78
C ILE A 1 -0.39 -2.51 -16.14
N LEU A 2 0.38 -3.54 -15.87
CA LEU A 2 1.74 -3.43 -15.39
C LEU A 2 2.70 -3.58 -16.59
N VAL A 3 3.69 -2.70 -16.68
CA VAL A 3 4.74 -2.79 -17.69
C VAL A 3 6.07 -2.85 -16.93
N ASP A 4 6.76 -3.99 -17.04
CA ASP A 4 8.08 -4.22 -16.47
C ASP A 4 9.06 -4.53 -17.60
N LYS A 5 10.02 -5.39 -17.39
CA LYS A 5 11.04 -5.79 -18.36
C LYS A 5 10.45 -6.37 -19.65
N GLN A 6 9.32 -7.08 -19.56
CA GLN A 6 8.61 -7.61 -20.70
C GLN A 6 7.62 -6.59 -21.26
N GLN A 7 7.98 -5.92 -22.33
CA GLN A 7 7.17 -4.86 -22.96
C GLN A 7 6.31 -5.36 -24.13
N ARG A 8 6.48 -6.62 -24.57
CA ARG A 8 5.71 -7.21 -25.68
C ARG A 8 4.72 -8.21 -25.14
N PHE A 9 3.46 -7.83 -25.08
CA PHE A 9 2.35 -8.70 -24.72
C PHE A 9 1.09 -8.29 -25.48
N SER A 10 0.11 -9.19 -25.52
CA SER A 10 -1.21 -8.91 -26.10
C SER A 10 -2.28 -9.05 -25.01
N PHE A 11 -3.41 -8.40 -25.21
CA PHE A 11 -4.57 -8.63 -24.36
C PHE A 11 -5.84 -8.74 -25.19
N LEU A 12 -6.79 -9.49 -24.67
CA LEU A 12 -8.14 -9.60 -25.19
C LEU A 12 -9.10 -8.94 -24.19
N ALA A 13 -9.86 -7.99 -24.66
CA ALA A 13 -10.91 -7.32 -23.89
C ALA A 13 -12.23 -7.48 -24.63
N ASP A 14 -13.24 -8.03 -23.94
CA ASP A 14 -14.61 -8.04 -24.44
C ASP A 14 -15.30 -6.74 -23.99
N THR A 15 -15.65 -5.90 -24.94
CA THR A 15 -16.29 -4.61 -24.65
C THR A 15 -17.67 -4.76 -24.02
N ALA A 16 -18.36 -5.89 -24.26
CA ALA A 16 -19.65 -6.19 -23.63
C ALA A 16 -19.50 -6.68 -22.18
N THR A 17 -18.34 -7.19 -21.80
CA THR A 17 -18.09 -7.80 -20.48
C THR A 17 -16.77 -7.35 -19.85
N LEU A 18 -16.42 -6.07 -20.00
CA LEU A 18 -15.21 -5.48 -19.37
C LEU A 18 -15.11 -5.77 -17.87
N SER A 19 -16.26 -5.91 -17.19
CA SER A 19 -16.34 -6.28 -15.78
C SER A 19 -15.83 -7.69 -15.47
N LYS A 20 -15.75 -8.57 -16.48
CA LYS A 20 -15.19 -9.92 -16.33
C LYS A 20 -13.66 -9.97 -16.42
N GLY A 21 -13.05 -8.83 -16.74
CA GLY A 21 -11.61 -8.67 -16.78
C GLY A 21 -11.02 -8.76 -18.18
N ILE A 22 -9.74 -8.46 -18.25
CA ILE A 22 -8.92 -8.52 -19.45
C ILE A 22 -8.10 -9.81 -19.41
N LYS A 23 -8.08 -10.55 -20.50
CA LYS A 23 -7.22 -11.72 -20.63
C LYS A 23 -5.88 -11.31 -21.25
N PHE A 24 -4.81 -11.47 -20.51
CA PHE A 24 -3.45 -11.20 -20.98
C PHE A 24 -2.84 -12.43 -21.64
N ILE A 25 -2.07 -12.22 -22.70
CA ILE A 25 -1.35 -13.24 -23.45
C ILE A 25 0.14 -12.86 -23.42
N ASN A 26 0.99 -13.82 -23.08
CA ASN A 26 2.43 -13.62 -22.91
C ASN A 26 2.81 -12.53 -21.90
N SER A 27 2.02 -12.40 -20.83
CA SER A 27 2.30 -11.48 -19.74
C SER A 27 1.96 -12.10 -18.38
N PRO A 28 2.89 -12.88 -17.80
CA PRO A 28 2.67 -13.50 -16.48
C PRO A 28 2.34 -12.48 -15.39
N ASP A 29 3.03 -11.32 -15.38
CA ASP A 29 2.83 -10.27 -14.39
C ASP A 29 1.43 -9.65 -14.47
N ASN A 30 0.93 -9.37 -15.68
CA ASN A 30 -0.42 -8.85 -15.84
C ASN A 30 -1.49 -9.91 -15.56
N THR A 31 -1.23 -11.18 -15.86
CA THR A 31 -2.13 -12.28 -15.50
C THR A 31 -2.24 -12.41 -13.99
N LEU A 32 -1.10 -12.39 -13.29
CA LEU A 32 -1.04 -12.41 -11.84
C LEU A 32 -1.76 -11.19 -11.22
N PHE A 33 -1.50 -10.01 -11.74
CA PHE A 33 -2.13 -8.77 -11.29
C PHE A 33 -3.64 -8.80 -11.49
N SER A 34 -4.11 -9.26 -12.65
CA SER A 34 -5.56 -9.42 -12.93
C SER A 34 -6.22 -10.38 -11.95
N SER A 35 -5.59 -11.53 -11.69
CA SER A 35 -6.10 -12.51 -10.71
C SER A 35 -6.14 -11.92 -9.29
N TYR A 36 -5.11 -11.16 -8.91
CA TYR A 36 -5.09 -10.45 -7.63
C TYR A 36 -6.22 -9.42 -7.53
N GLN A 37 -6.43 -8.61 -8.57
CA GLN A 37 -7.50 -7.61 -8.60
C GLN A 37 -8.89 -8.27 -8.53
N GLN A 38 -9.11 -9.37 -9.22
CA GLN A 38 -10.38 -10.11 -9.18
C GLN A 38 -10.67 -10.65 -7.78
N TYR A 39 -9.67 -11.24 -7.12
CA TYR A 39 -9.80 -11.71 -5.74
C TYR A 39 -10.13 -10.56 -4.79
N MET A 40 -9.36 -9.47 -4.86
CA MET A 40 -9.56 -8.29 -4.00
C MET A 40 -10.93 -7.63 -4.23
N SER A 41 -11.37 -7.54 -5.48
CA SER A 41 -12.69 -7.00 -5.83
C SER A 41 -13.83 -7.90 -5.30
N ALA A 42 -13.69 -9.22 -5.38
CA ALA A 42 -14.67 -10.14 -4.82
C ALA A 42 -14.76 -9.99 -3.29
N LYS A 43 -13.62 -9.99 -2.61
CA LYS A 43 -13.56 -9.83 -1.15
C LYS A 43 -14.02 -8.45 -0.69
N GLY A 44 -13.72 -7.39 -1.46
CA GLY A 44 -14.23 -6.04 -1.20
C GLY A 44 -15.75 -5.96 -1.23
N ARG A 45 -16.41 -6.67 -2.15
CA ARG A 45 -17.88 -6.75 -2.18
C ARG A 45 -18.45 -7.47 -0.95
N GLU A 46 -17.79 -8.56 -0.51
CA GLU A 46 -18.18 -9.28 0.71
C GLU A 46 -18.07 -8.38 1.94
N VAL A 47 -16.95 -7.64 2.07
CA VAL A 47 -16.74 -6.68 3.16
C VAL A 47 -17.80 -5.59 3.14
N ALA A 48 -18.06 -4.96 1.99
CA ALA A 48 -19.05 -3.90 1.86
C ALA A 48 -20.46 -4.38 2.26
N LYS A 49 -20.84 -5.59 1.86
CA LYS A 49 -22.11 -6.21 2.25
C LYS A 49 -22.22 -6.39 3.76
N LEU A 50 -21.19 -6.93 4.40
CA LEU A 50 -21.16 -7.13 5.85
C LEU A 50 -21.17 -5.80 6.62
N GLN A 51 -20.44 -4.79 6.14
CA GLN A 51 -20.46 -3.45 6.74
C GLN A 51 -21.85 -2.81 6.65
N GLN A 52 -22.53 -2.96 5.52
CA GLN A 52 -23.91 -2.51 5.36
C GLN A 52 -24.86 -3.25 6.34
N GLN A 53 -24.73 -4.56 6.48
CA GLN A 53 -25.50 -5.33 7.45
C GLN A 53 -25.23 -4.87 8.88
N LEU A 54 -23.97 -4.64 9.23
CA LEU A 54 -23.56 -4.16 10.55
C LEU A 54 -24.18 -2.79 10.87
N SER A 55 -24.22 -1.88 9.90
CA SER A 55 -24.78 -0.53 10.08
C SER A 55 -26.30 -0.54 10.31
N THR A 56 -27.01 -1.56 9.86
CA THR A 56 -28.47 -1.69 10.00
C THR A 56 -28.91 -2.61 11.15
N THR A 57 -27.99 -3.42 11.67
CA THR A 57 -28.26 -4.40 12.73
C THR A 57 -28.37 -3.72 14.09
N LYS A 58 -29.47 -3.99 14.82
CA LYS A 58 -29.70 -3.53 16.18
C LYS A 58 -29.48 -4.60 17.24
N ASN A 59 -29.34 -5.86 16.83
CA ASN A 59 -29.13 -7.01 17.71
C ASN A 59 -27.64 -7.18 18.02
N ALA A 60 -27.27 -7.22 19.30
CA ALA A 60 -25.90 -7.37 19.74
C ALA A 60 -25.25 -8.70 19.30
N GLY A 61 -26.02 -9.81 19.28
CA GLY A 61 -25.55 -11.11 18.85
C GLY A 61 -25.23 -11.14 17.35
N ASP A 62 -26.11 -10.56 16.52
CA ASP A 62 -25.85 -10.44 15.08
C ASP A 62 -24.68 -9.52 14.79
N SER A 63 -24.55 -8.39 15.51
CA SER A 63 -23.38 -7.51 15.38
C SER A 63 -22.09 -8.23 15.70
N ALA A 64 -22.04 -9.01 16.78
CA ALA A 64 -20.85 -9.78 17.16
C ALA A 64 -20.49 -10.82 16.08
N ARG A 65 -21.46 -11.52 15.50
CA ARG A 65 -21.26 -12.46 14.40
C ARG A 65 -20.70 -11.76 13.17
N ILE A 66 -21.28 -10.65 12.75
CA ILE A 66 -20.81 -9.90 11.57
C ILE A 66 -19.37 -9.38 11.78
N ILE A 67 -19.05 -8.88 12.97
CA ILE A 67 -17.66 -8.45 13.30
C ILE A 67 -16.69 -9.63 13.21
N ALA A 68 -17.09 -10.81 13.67
CA ALA A 68 -16.26 -12.01 13.54
C ALA A 68 -16.04 -12.41 12.07
N GLU A 69 -17.09 -12.33 11.24
CA GLU A 69 -16.97 -12.57 9.78
C GLU A 69 -16.05 -11.55 9.10
N LEU A 70 -16.17 -10.26 9.41
CA LEU A 70 -15.26 -9.21 8.92
C LEU A 70 -13.80 -9.48 9.32
N THR A 71 -13.58 -9.89 10.57
CA THR A 71 -12.24 -10.26 11.07
C THR A 71 -11.66 -11.45 10.31
N ASN A 72 -12.48 -12.46 10.02
CA ASN A 72 -12.04 -13.63 9.25
C ASN A 72 -11.73 -13.26 7.79
N LEU A 73 -12.51 -12.37 7.17
CA LEU A 73 -12.23 -11.86 5.83
C LEU A 73 -10.92 -11.07 5.79
N ASP A 74 -10.66 -10.22 6.77
CA ASP A 74 -9.40 -9.47 6.86
C ASP A 74 -8.18 -10.41 6.96
N LYS A 75 -8.27 -11.44 7.82
CA LYS A 75 -7.25 -12.49 7.91
C LYS A 75 -7.05 -13.22 6.58
N ALA A 76 -8.13 -13.56 5.88
CA ALA A 76 -8.04 -14.26 4.59
C ALA A 76 -7.41 -13.36 3.50
N ILE A 77 -7.74 -12.07 3.46
CA ILE A 77 -7.14 -11.09 2.55
C ILE A 77 -5.64 -10.94 2.85
N SER A 78 -5.29 -10.80 4.12
CA SER A 78 -3.89 -10.68 4.56
C SER A 78 -3.08 -11.94 4.22
N ALA A 79 -3.62 -13.13 4.48
CA ALA A 79 -2.99 -14.40 4.14
C ALA A 79 -2.79 -14.56 2.62
N TYR A 80 -3.77 -14.15 1.82
CA TYR A 80 -3.65 -14.17 0.37
C TYR A 80 -2.56 -13.23 -0.15
N ARG A 81 -2.47 -12.01 0.39
CA ARG A 81 -1.38 -11.07 0.05
C ARG A 81 -0.01 -11.67 0.35
N GLU A 82 0.16 -12.25 1.54
CA GLU A 82 1.41 -12.90 1.94
C GLU A 82 1.77 -14.08 1.01
N ASP A 83 0.79 -14.88 0.61
CA ASP A 83 0.99 -15.98 -0.33
C ASP A 83 1.45 -15.48 -1.70
N VAL A 84 0.79 -14.42 -2.23
CA VAL A 84 1.18 -13.78 -3.49
C VAL A 84 2.62 -13.25 -3.42
N ILE A 85 2.99 -12.56 -2.34
CA ILE A 85 4.34 -12.05 -2.13
C ILE A 85 5.37 -13.19 -2.12
N LYS A 86 5.11 -14.24 -1.34
CA LYS A 86 6.03 -15.37 -1.16
C LYS A 86 6.26 -16.15 -2.45
N LYS A 87 5.19 -16.40 -3.21
CA LYS A 87 5.24 -17.21 -4.45
C LYS A 87 5.80 -16.44 -5.65
N ASN A 88 5.72 -15.11 -5.64
CA ASN A 88 6.05 -14.28 -6.80
C ASN A 88 7.16 -13.26 -6.48
N LYS A 89 8.17 -13.67 -5.73
CA LYS A 89 9.29 -12.81 -5.36
C LYS A 89 9.94 -12.18 -6.60
N GLY A 90 10.24 -10.88 -6.52
CA GLY A 90 10.90 -10.12 -7.58
C GLY A 90 9.97 -9.60 -8.69
N THR A 91 8.70 -10.01 -8.72
CA THR A 91 7.70 -9.38 -9.60
C THR A 91 7.34 -7.98 -9.10
N ILE A 92 6.90 -7.12 -10.01
CA ILE A 92 6.45 -5.77 -9.64
C ILE A 92 5.26 -5.83 -8.66
N LEU A 93 4.36 -6.81 -8.80
CA LEU A 93 3.24 -6.97 -7.88
C LEU A 93 3.71 -7.31 -6.47
N SER A 94 4.67 -8.24 -6.31
CA SER A 94 5.18 -8.58 -4.98
C SER A 94 5.89 -7.40 -4.32
N THR A 95 6.69 -6.64 -5.08
CA THR A 95 7.35 -5.42 -4.61
C THR A 95 6.32 -4.38 -4.16
N LEU A 96 5.27 -4.18 -4.96
CA LEU A 96 4.19 -3.25 -4.64
C LEU A 96 3.46 -3.67 -3.35
N LEU A 97 3.06 -4.94 -3.25
CA LEU A 97 2.35 -5.45 -2.07
C LEU A 97 3.19 -5.39 -0.79
N MET A 98 4.50 -5.64 -0.89
CA MET A 98 5.41 -5.44 0.25
C MET A 98 5.46 -3.97 0.67
N SER A 99 5.56 -3.06 -0.30
CA SER A 99 5.63 -1.61 -0.05
C SER A 99 4.33 -1.05 0.52
N MET A 100 3.19 -1.72 0.28
CA MET A 100 1.88 -1.34 0.81
C MET A 100 1.68 -1.70 2.29
N ARG A 101 2.56 -2.49 2.86
CA ARG A 101 2.44 -2.84 4.28
C ARG A 101 2.55 -1.58 5.13
N GLU A 102 1.72 -1.52 6.15
CA GLU A 102 1.80 -0.52 7.19
C GLU A 102 2.22 -1.17 8.51
N PRO A 103 2.91 -0.44 9.40
CA PRO A 103 3.28 -0.96 10.70
C PRO A 103 2.04 -1.35 11.50
N GLU A 104 2.02 -2.58 12.00
CA GLU A 104 0.95 -3.05 12.86
C GLU A 104 1.27 -2.74 14.32
N LEU A 105 0.46 -1.87 14.92
CA LEU A 105 0.58 -1.57 16.35
C LEU A 105 -0.07 -2.70 17.15
N THR A 106 0.69 -3.27 18.09
CA THR A 106 0.25 -4.39 18.94
C THR A 106 0.32 -4.02 20.43
N GLY A 107 -0.38 -4.77 21.28
CA GLY A 107 -0.35 -4.57 22.72
C GLY A 107 -0.70 -3.14 23.14
N ASN A 108 0.12 -2.55 24.01
CA ASN A 108 -0.08 -1.19 24.54
C ASN A 108 0.05 -0.10 23.46
N LEU A 109 0.76 -0.37 22.37
CA LEU A 109 0.89 0.59 21.26
C LEU A 109 -0.41 0.76 20.47
N LYS A 110 -1.24 -0.29 20.42
CA LYS A 110 -2.55 -0.24 19.71
C LYS A 110 -3.59 0.60 20.46
N ASN A 111 -3.54 0.58 21.79
CA ASN A 111 -4.50 1.28 22.65
C ASN A 111 -3.74 2.10 23.70
N PRO A 112 -3.07 3.20 23.33
CA PRO A 112 -2.27 4.00 24.24
C PRO A 112 -3.15 4.63 25.32
N LYS A 113 -2.77 4.48 26.59
CA LYS A 113 -3.49 5.02 27.73
C LYS A 113 -2.83 6.26 28.33
N THR A 114 -1.56 6.43 28.06
CA THR A 114 -0.76 7.56 28.55
C THR A 114 -0.12 8.33 27.41
N LYS A 115 0.35 9.56 27.72
CA LYS A 115 1.11 10.35 26.75
C LYS A 115 2.38 9.64 26.29
N ASN A 116 3.04 8.90 27.20
CA ASN A 116 4.24 8.12 26.87
C ASN A 116 3.91 6.95 25.95
N ASP A 117 2.78 6.26 26.15
CA ASP A 117 2.34 5.19 25.25
C ASP A 117 2.03 5.74 23.85
N SER A 118 1.40 6.91 23.78
CA SER A 118 1.10 7.59 22.52
C SER A 118 2.39 7.98 21.78
N LEU A 119 3.37 8.49 22.50
CA LEU A 119 4.68 8.83 21.93
C LEU A 119 5.42 7.57 21.43
N ALA A 120 5.37 6.49 22.22
CA ALA A 120 5.97 5.21 21.85
C ALA A 120 5.30 4.62 20.60
N ALA A 121 3.95 4.68 20.52
CA ALA A 121 3.19 4.23 19.35
C ALA A 121 3.54 5.04 18.10
N TYR A 122 3.62 6.37 18.22
CA TYR A 122 4.04 7.24 17.13
C TYR A 122 5.47 6.94 16.66
N THR A 123 6.40 6.82 17.61
CA THR A 123 7.81 6.54 17.29
C THR A 123 7.95 5.20 16.59
N PHE A 124 7.27 4.17 17.07
CA PHE A 124 7.24 2.85 16.44
C PHE A 124 6.67 2.94 15.02
N TYR A 125 5.49 3.54 14.87
CA TYR A 125 4.84 3.67 13.57
C TYR A 125 5.72 4.41 12.56
N LYS A 126 6.31 5.54 12.97
CA LYS A 126 7.21 6.33 12.13
C LYS A 126 8.46 5.55 11.71
N SER A 127 9.12 4.87 12.65
CA SER A 127 10.36 4.13 12.37
C SER A 127 10.17 2.92 11.46
N HIS A 128 8.95 2.33 11.42
CA HIS A 128 8.61 1.17 10.61
C HIS A 128 7.75 1.50 9.38
N PHE A 129 7.45 2.78 9.14
CA PHE A 129 6.56 3.17 8.04
C PHE A 129 7.06 2.76 6.66
N TRP A 130 8.38 2.72 6.49
CA TRP A 130 9.04 2.38 5.24
C TRP A 130 9.49 0.92 5.16
N ASP A 131 9.15 0.10 6.16
CA ASP A 131 9.43 -1.32 6.12
C ASP A 131 8.76 -1.96 4.89
N GLY A 132 9.52 -2.79 4.18
CA GLY A 132 9.07 -3.41 2.93
C GLY A 132 9.17 -2.53 1.69
N VAL A 133 9.50 -1.24 1.80
CA VAL A 133 9.79 -0.37 0.64
C VAL A 133 11.25 -0.51 0.24
N ASN A 134 11.46 -0.97 -0.99
CA ASN A 134 12.81 -1.06 -1.56
C ASN A 134 13.10 0.19 -2.41
N PHE A 135 13.78 1.18 -1.83
CA PHE A 135 14.18 2.40 -2.55
C PHE A 135 15.19 2.15 -3.69
N TRP A 136 15.72 0.95 -3.81
CA TRP A 136 16.61 0.57 -4.93
C TRP A 136 15.82 0.02 -6.12
N ASP A 137 14.52 -0.16 -5.97
CA ASP A 137 13.64 -0.60 -7.05
C ASP A 137 12.93 0.61 -7.69
N GLY A 138 13.52 1.15 -8.76
CA GLY A 138 13.00 2.32 -9.48
C GLY A 138 11.59 2.13 -10.05
N ARG A 139 11.11 0.88 -10.18
CA ARG A 139 9.74 0.61 -10.66
C ARG A 139 8.67 1.21 -9.75
N LEU A 140 8.96 1.33 -8.44
CA LEU A 140 8.04 1.95 -7.49
C LEU A 140 7.78 3.42 -7.80
N ALA A 141 8.77 4.14 -8.31
CA ALA A 141 8.66 5.56 -8.67
C ALA A 141 7.55 5.86 -9.71
N TYR A 142 7.18 4.86 -10.51
CA TYR A 142 6.12 4.97 -11.52
C TYR A 142 4.74 4.50 -11.04
N THR A 143 4.58 4.31 -9.73
CA THR A 143 3.31 3.89 -9.15
C THR A 143 2.66 5.03 -8.36
N THR A 144 1.37 5.25 -8.58
CA THR A 144 0.59 6.21 -7.79
C THR A 144 0.63 5.88 -6.31
N PHE A 145 0.68 4.59 -5.98
CA PHE A 145 0.77 4.12 -4.60
C PHE A 145 1.99 4.68 -3.85
N PHE A 146 3.18 4.70 -4.49
CA PHE A 146 4.39 5.20 -3.84
C PHE A 146 4.30 6.71 -3.61
N GLU A 147 3.71 7.44 -4.56
CA GLU A 147 3.41 8.86 -4.42
C GLU A 147 2.46 9.13 -3.24
N ASP A 148 1.35 8.41 -3.16
CA ASP A 148 0.39 8.53 -2.06
C ASP A 148 1.02 8.19 -0.69
N LYS A 149 1.89 7.19 -0.64
CA LYS A 149 2.63 6.83 0.58
C LYS A 149 3.60 7.93 1.01
N LEU A 150 4.30 8.59 0.07
CA LEU A 150 5.12 9.76 0.33
C LEU A 150 4.29 10.92 0.89
N ASP A 151 3.17 11.21 0.25
CA ASP A 151 2.29 12.31 0.68
C ASP A 151 1.70 12.03 2.07
N LYS A 152 1.30 10.79 2.37
CA LYS A 152 0.89 10.40 3.71
C LYS A 152 1.99 10.62 4.74
N TYR A 153 3.23 10.22 4.42
CA TYR A 153 4.37 10.37 5.32
C TYR A 153 4.64 11.83 5.68
N PHE A 154 4.78 12.68 4.69
CA PHE A 154 5.11 14.09 4.91
C PHE A 154 3.93 14.95 5.38
N ASN A 155 2.68 14.55 5.12
CA ASN A 155 1.50 15.28 5.57
C ASN A 155 1.03 14.90 6.97
N GLN A 156 1.24 13.63 7.39
CA GLN A 156 0.59 13.08 8.58
C GLN A 156 1.56 12.56 9.64
N ILE A 157 2.81 12.23 9.25
CA ILE A 157 3.75 11.54 10.14
C ILE A 157 4.95 12.41 10.47
N VAL A 158 5.52 13.09 9.48
CA VAL A 158 6.68 13.97 9.70
C VAL A 158 6.19 15.27 10.35
N SER A 159 6.91 15.72 11.40
CA SER A 159 6.68 17.03 11.97
C SER A 159 6.90 18.11 10.90
N PRO A 160 6.03 19.14 10.78
CA PRO A 160 6.17 20.19 9.79
C PRO A 160 7.35 21.16 10.05
N GLN A 161 8.09 20.97 11.15
CA GLN A 161 9.28 21.75 11.46
C GLN A 161 10.37 21.54 10.38
N PRO A 162 11.00 22.62 9.86
CA PRO A 162 11.96 22.52 8.77
C PRO A 162 13.08 21.51 9.01
N ASP A 163 13.68 21.51 10.20
CA ASP A 163 14.76 20.59 10.55
C ASP A 163 14.30 19.11 10.50
N SER A 164 13.06 18.84 10.92
CA SER A 164 12.48 17.49 10.84
C SER A 164 12.28 17.05 9.40
N VAL A 165 11.79 17.95 8.56
CA VAL A 165 11.57 17.68 7.14
C VAL A 165 12.90 17.44 6.43
N ILE A 166 13.90 18.32 6.63
CA ILE A 166 15.24 18.21 6.03
C ILE A 166 15.87 16.87 6.39
N LYS A 167 15.81 16.47 7.66
CA LYS A 167 16.34 15.20 8.11
C LYS A 167 15.72 13.99 7.36
N GLU A 168 14.41 14.01 7.14
CA GLU A 168 13.74 12.92 6.43
C GLU A 168 14.05 12.95 4.93
N LEU A 169 14.18 14.13 4.32
CA LEU A 169 14.60 14.27 2.91
C LEU A 169 16.01 13.73 2.70
N ASP A 170 16.96 14.12 3.56
CA ASP A 170 18.36 13.69 3.46
C ASP A 170 18.47 12.16 3.63
N TRP A 171 17.76 11.60 4.60
CA TRP A 171 17.70 10.17 4.81
C TRP A 171 17.18 9.45 3.56
N MET A 172 16.04 9.90 3.01
CA MET A 172 15.37 9.24 1.90
C MET A 172 16.18 9.34 0.60
N LEU A 173 16.75 10.51 0.31
CA LEU A 173 17.63 10.72 -0.83
C LEU A 173 18.92 9.92 -0.71
N GLY A 174 19.46 9.77 0.51
CA GLY A 174 20.60 8.92 0.80
C GLY A 174 20.34 7.45 0.42
N TYR A 175 19.19 6.90 0.80
CA TYR A 175 18.80 5.54 0.42
C TYR A 175 18.56 5.39 -1.09
N ALA A 176 17.97 6.40 -1.72
CA ALA A 176 17.69 6.39 -3.15
C ALA A 176 18.94 6.55 -4.05
N ASN A 177 20.10 6.91 -3.49
CA ASN A 177 21.33 7.09 -4.26
C ASN A 177 21.76 5.87 -5.09
N ALA A 178 21.34 4.68 -4.70
CA ALA A 178 21.64 3.44 -5.42
C ALA A 178 20.78 3.24 -6.69
N ASN A 179 19.74 4.07 -6.92
CA ASN A 179 18.88 3.98 -8.08
C ASN A 179 18.55 5.37 -8.64
N GLU A 180 19.07 5.67 -9.82
CA GLU A 180 18.93 7.00 -10.45
C GLU A 180 17.48 7.40 -10.73
N GLU A 181 16.61 6.45 -11.09
CA GLU A 181 15.19 6.73 -11.38
C GLU A 181 14.45 7.11 -10.09
N MET A 182 14.65 6.34 -9.03
CA MET A 182 14.07 6.64 -7.72
C MET A 182 14.58 7.98 -7.19
N LYS A 183 15.86 8.22 -7.25
CA LYS A 183 16.47 9.49 -6.82
C LYS A 183 15.90 10.67 -7.59
N ARG A 184 15.84 10.56 -8.92
CA ARG A 184 15.28 11.59 -9.79
C ARG A 184 13.81 11.88 -9.46
N PHE A 185 13.01 10.83 -9.27
CA PHE A 185 11.61 10.95 -8.89
C PHE A 185 11.46 11.71 -7.57
N LEU A 186 12.20 11.31 -6.54
CA LEU A 186 12.15 11.94 -5.22
C LEU A 186 12.60 13.41 -5.27
N LEU A 187 13.67 13.72 -6.00
CA LEU A 187 14.12 15.10 -6.17
C LEU A 187 13.04 15.97 -6.82
N ILE A 188 12.44 15.51 -7.91
CA ILE A 188 11.36 16.25 -8.60
C ILE A 188 10.17 16.44 -7.65
N LYS A 189 9.76 15.38 -6.95
CA LYS A 189 8.63 15.43 -6.03
C LYS A 189 8.87 16.43 -4.90
N PHE A 190 10.06 16.44 -4.30
CA PHE A 190 10.39 17.30 -3.19
C PHE A 190 10.59 18.76 -3.62
N VAL A 191 11.23 18.99 -4.77
CA VAL A 191 11.34 20.34 -5.35
C VAL A 191 9.96 20.94 -5.61
N ASN A 192 9.07 20.19 -6.25
CA ASN A 192 7.71 20.64 -6.50
C ASN A 192 6.95 20.93 -5.19
N ARG A 193 7.11 20.07 -4.18
CA ARG A 193 6.42 20.21 -2.90
C ARG A 193 6.88 21.44 -2.11
N TYR A 194 8.18 21.69 -2.01
CA TYR A 194 8.73 22.67 -1.08
C TYR A 194 9.23 23.96 -1.74
N LEU A 195 9.47 23.99 -3.04
CA LEU A 195 9.93 25.18 -3.75
C LEU A 195 8.86 25.79 -4.67
N VAL A 196 8.00 24.97 -5.26
CA VAL A 196 6.99 25.45 -6.23
C VAL A 196 5.66 25.71 -5.54
N GLN A 197 5.22 24.80 -4.69
CA GLN A 197 4.04 25.04 -3.85
C GLN A 197 4.48 25.87 -2.65
N LYS A 198 4.34 27.20 -2.77
CA LYS A 198 4.58 28.10 -1.63
C LYS A 198 3.66 27.69 -0.47
N TYR A 199 4.25 27.17 0.58
CA TYR A 199 3.62 27.04 1.89
C TYR A 199 3.57 28.41 2.57
#